data_a5fc2bfdee701fe5d9d4edeb44a94b50
#
_entry.id   a5fc2bfdee701fe5d9d4edeb44a94b50
#
_cell.length_a   1.000
_cell.length_b   1.000
_cell.length_c   1.000
_cell.angle_alpha   90.00
_cell.angle_beta   90.00
_cell.angle_gamma   90.00
#
_symmetry.space_group_name_H-M   'P 1'
#
loop_
_entity.id
_entity.type
_entity.pdbx_description
1 polymer ?
#
loop_
_entity_poly.entity_id
_entity_poly.type
_entity_poly.pdbx_seq_one_letter_code
_entity_poly.pdbx_strand_id
1 'polypeptide(L)'
;MSIFKDISHLLYSNDCVILPDFGAFVLKRKSAHIEMNEFFPPSKYVSFNSMLKDNDGLLAKFISEERKISYKKSLKLISDEVKVLNEKLSEELIFDTEYFGIFELKE
;
A
#
# COMPACT_ATOMS: atom_id res chain seq x y z
N MET A 1 7.37 -10.67 -9.01
CA MET A 1 6.51 -9.53 -9.32
C MET A 1 6.00 -8.91 -8.04
N SER A 2 6.10 -7.60 -7.92
CA SER A 2 5.79 -6.95 -6.66
C SER A 2 4.31 -6.61 -6.53
N ILE A 3 3.72 -7.00 -5.39
CA ILE A 3 2.35 -6.65 -5.08
C ILE A 3 2.20 -5.14 -4.85
N PHE A 4 3.30 -4.45 -4.52
CA PHE A 4 3.30 -3.00 -4.34
C PHE A 4 3.04 -2.26 -5.63
N LYS A 5 3.42 -2.84 -6.77
CA LYS A 5 3.10 -2.26 -8.07
C LYS A 5 1.58 -2.23 -8.27
N ASP A 6 0.90 -3.30 -7.87
CA ASP A 6 -0.56 -3.37 -7.99
C ASP A 6 -1.22 -2.37 -7.06
N ILE A 7 -0.73 -2.26 -5.82
CA ILE A 7 -1.26 -1.30 -4.84
C ILE A 7 -1.05 0.12 -5.34
N SER A 8 0.14 0.43 -5.84
CA SER A 8 0.44 1.75 -6.38
C SER A 8 -0.49 2.11 -7.53
N HIS A 9 -0.72 1.15 -8.42
CA HIS A 9 -1.62 1.36 -9.55
C HIS A 9 -3.05 1.68 -9.08
N LEU A 10 -3.54 0.94 -8.09
CA LEU A 10 -4.87 1.17 -7.54
C LEU A 10 -5.00 2.51 -6.83
N LEU A 11 -3.92 3.03 -6.25
CA LEU A 11 -3.94 4.31 -5.57
C LEU A 11 -4.14 5.50 -6.51
N TYR A 12 -3.98 5.32 -7.83
CA TYR A 12 -4.31 6.37 -8.79
C TYR A 12 -5.81 6.66 -8.83
N SER A 13 -6.63 5.66 -8.56
CA SER A 13 -8.09 5.82 -8.63
C SER A 13 -8.80 5.53 -7.30
N ASN A 14 -8.07 5.14 -6.28
CA ASN A 14 -8.63 4.84 -4.95
C ASN A 14 -7.76 5.47 -3.89
N ASP A 15 -8.37 6.11 -2.90
CA ASP A 15 -7.63 6.74 -1.82
C ASP A 15 -7.19 5.75 -0.74
N CYS A 16 -7.68 4.53 -0.78
CA CYS A 16 -7.34 3.51 0.20
C CYS A 16 -7.29 2.14 -0.47
N VAL A 17 -6.20 1.42 -0.26
CA VAL A 17 -6.05 0.05 -0.77
C VAL A 17 -5.64 -0.83 0.40
N ILE A 18 -6.47 -1.82 0.71
CA ILE A 18 -6.20 -2.73 1.82
C ILE A 18 -5.41 -3.94 1.31
N LEU A 19 -4.30 -4.22 1.98
CA LEU A 19 -3.55 -5.45 1.80
C LEU A 19 -4.00 -6.37 2.93
N PRO A 20 -4.83 -7.38 2.63
CA PRO A 20 -5.43 -8.23 3.69
C PRO A 20 -4.39 -8.82 4.63
N ASP A 21 -4.69 -8.81 5.91
CA ASP A 21 -3.86 -9.32 7.00
C ASP A 21 -2.57 -8.53 7.23
N PHE A 22 -2.38 -7.42 6.54
CA PHE A 22 -1.20 -6.59 6.69
C PHE A 22 -1.56 -5.17 7.12
N GLY A 23 -2.41 -4.50 6.34
CA GLY A 23 -2.84 -3.13 6.64
C GLY A 23 -3.30 -2.42 5.39
N ALA A 24 -3.59 -1.14 5.52
CA ALA A 24 -4.08 -0.33 4.42
C ALA A 24 -3.09 0.75 4.02
N PHE A 25 -2.99 0.97 2.72
CA PHE A 25 -2.21 2.07 2.16
C PHE A 25 -3.20 3.18 1.83
N VAL A 26 -2.99 4.35 2.44
CA VAL A 26 -3.92 5.46 2.32
C VAL A 26 -3.21 6.63 1.67
N LEU A 27 -3.80 7.12 0.59
CA LEU A 27 -3.27 8.28 -0.11
C LEU A 27 -3.73 9.54 0.62
N LYS A 28 -2.77 10.31 1.10
CA LYS A 28 -3.02 11.56 1.81
C LYS A 28 -2.59 12.72 0.94
N ARG A 29 -3.28 13.84 1.10
CA ARG A 29 -2.96 15.07 0.40
C ARG A 29 -2.55 16.12 1.40
N LYS A 30 -1.49 16.84 1.09
CA LYS A 30 -1.03 17.94 1.91
C LYS A 30 -1.19 19.23 1.10
N SER A 31 -1.90 20.19 1.66
CA SER A 31 -2.12 21.48 1.00
C SER A 31 -0.82 22.28 0.90
N ALA A 32 -0.77 23.21 -0.06
CA ALA A 32 0.33 24.14 -0.14
C ALA A 32 0.46 24.90 1.19
N HIS A 33 1.69 25.13 1.64
CA HIS A 33 1.92 25.83 2.90
C HIS A 33 3.27 26.52 2.88
N ILE A 34 3.48 27.40 3.86
CA ILE A 34 4.73 28.14 4.03
C ILE A 34 5.30 27.79 5.39
N GLU A 35 6.57 27.37 5.42
CA GLU A 35 7.30 27.12 6.65
C GLU A 35 8.68 27.76 6.54
N MET A 36 9.07 28.49 7.57
CA MET A 36 10.38 29.14 7.63
C MET A 36 10.70 29.94 6.37
N ASN A 37 9.70 30.65 5.85
CA ASN A 37 9.79 31.47 4.64
C ASN A 37 9.99 30.67 3.35
N GLU A 38 9.80 29.36 3.40
CA GLU A 38 9.83 28.54 2.19
C GLU A 38 8.42 28.14 1.78
N PHE A 39 8.17 28.18 0.49
CA PHE A 39 6.90 27.75 -0.07
C PHE A 39 6.96 26.27 -0.42
N PHE A 40 5.98 25.51 0.09
CA PHE A 40 5.82 24.09 -0.24
C PHE A 40 4.53 23.92 -1.04
N PRO A 41 4.61 23.43 -2.27
CA PRO A 41 3.40 23.23 -3.08
C PRO A 41 2.55 22.07 -2.55
N PRO A 42 1.30 21.92 -3.02
CA PRO A 42 0.49 20.75 -2.65
C PRO A 42 1.21 19.47 -3.02
N SER A 43 1.09 18.46 -2.18
CA SER A 43 1.76 17.18 -2.41
C SER A 43 0.87 16.03 -1.99
N LYS A 44 1.26 14.82 -2.41
CA LYS A 44 0.60 13.59 -2.02
C LYS A 44 1.62 12.66 -1.39
N TYR A 45 1.17 11.89 -0.43
CA TYR A 45 2.03 10.88 0.19
C TYR A 45 1.17 9.68 0.59
N VAL A 46 1.82 8.54 0.77
CA VAL A 46 1.15 7.32 1.17
C VAL A 46 1.42 7.07 2.64
N SER A 47 0.35 6.91 3.42
CA SER A 47 0.48 6.52 4.81
C SER A 47 0.00 5.08 4.98
N PHE A 48 0.39 4.45 6.07
CA PHE A 48 0.03 3.08 6.34
C PHE A 48 -0.79 3.00 7.62
N ASN A 49 -1.89 2.24 7.58
CA ASN A 49 -2.74 2.00 8.74
C ASN A 49 -2.81 0.50 8.99
N SER A 50 -2.12 0.02 10.02
CA SER A 50 -2.08 -1.40 10.35
C SER A 50 -3.37 -1.93 10.95
N MET A 51 -4.28 -1.05 11.33
CA MET A 51 -5.57 -1.46 11.91
C MET A 51 -6.60 -1.84 10.84
N LEU A 52 -6.44 -1.33 9.62
CA LEU A 52 -7.36 -1.63 8.51
C LEU A 52 -6.80 -2.76 7.69
N LYS A 53 -7.14 -3.98 8.03
CA LYS A 53 -6.58 -5.15 7.34
C LYS A 53 -7.61 -6.21 6.96
N ASP A 54 -8.89 -5.88 7.05
CA ASP A 54 -9.94 -6.77 6.60
C ASP A 54 -10.06 -6.71 5.08
N ASN A 55 -10.14 -7.86 4.46
CA ASN A 55 -10.21 -7.95 3.01
C ASN A 55 -11.53 -7.35 2.47
N ASP A 56 -11.41 -6.29 1.66
CA ASP A 56 -12.56 -5.70 0.99
C ASP A 56 -12.70 -6.18 -0.46
N GLY A 57 -11.79 -7.04 -0.91
CA GLY A 57 -11.83 -7.61 -2.24
C GLY A 57 -11.20 -6.79 -3.35
N LEU A 58 -10.88 -5.52 -3.11
CA LEU A 58 -10.38 -4.64 -4.16
C LEU A 58 -9.07 -5.13 -4.79
N LEU A 59 -8.07 -5.40 -3.94
CA LEU A 59 -6.76 -5.82 -4.44
C LEU A 59 -6.83 -7.20 -5.10
N ALA A 60 -7.51 -8.15 -4.47
CA ALA A 60 -7.63 -9.49 -5.02
C ALA A 60 -8.36 -9.50 -6.36
N LYS A 61 -9.41 -8.71 -6.49
CA LYS A 61 -10.13 -8.59 -7.76
C LYS A 61 -9.24 -8.01 -8.84
N PHE A 62 -8.51 -6.95 -8.51
CA PHE A 62 -7.59 -6.32 -9.47
C PHE A 62 -6.54 -7.32 -9.95
N ILE A 63 -5.91 -8.05 -9.03
CA ILE A 63 -4.90 -9.03 -9.38
C ILE A 63 -5.47 -10.15 -10.24
N SER A 64 -6.68 -10.63 -9.89
CA SER A 64 -7.31 -11.71 -10.66
C SER A 64 -7.58 -11.29 -12.09
N GLU A 65 -8.04 -10.07 -12.30
CA GLU A 65 -8.31 -9.55 -13.63
C GLU A 65 -7.02 -9.27 -14.41
N GLU A 66 -6.05 -8.66 -13.74
CA GLU A 66 -4.79 -8.28 -14.37
C GLU A 66 -3.98 -9.49 -14.82
N ARG A 67 -3.94 -10.53 -14.00
CA ARG A 67 -3.15 -11.74 -14.26
C ARG A 67 -3.96 -12.89 -14.81
N LYS A 68 -5.26 -12.69 -15.01
CA LYS A 68 -6.17 -13.70 -15.56
C LYS A 68 -6.13 -15.00 -14.76
N ILE A 69 -6.21 -14.86 -13.44
CA ILE A 69 -6.28 -16.00 -12.52
C ILE A 69 -7.55 -15.90 -11.70
N SER A 70 -7.91 -16.96 -11.00
CA SER A 70 -9.12 -16.95 -10.18
C SER A 70 -8.95 -16.03 -8.97
N TYR A 71 -10.06 -15.55 -8.44
CA TYR A 71 -10.06 -14.76 -7.23
C TYR A 71 -9.39 -15.51 -6.07
N LYS A 72 -9.68 -16.80 -5.95
CA LYS A 72 -9.11 -17.65 -4.92
C LYS A 72 -7.59 -17.72 -5.03
N LYS A 73 -7.06 -17.85 -6.25
CA LYS A 73 -5.63 -17.86 -6.48
C LYS A 73 -5.01 -16.50 -6.13
N SER A 74 -5.72 -15.43 -6.41
CA SER A 74 -5.27 -14.09 -6.05
C SER A 74 -5.14 -13.92 -4.55
N LEU A 75 -6.11 -14.42 -3.79
CA LEU A 75 -6.06 -14.37 -2.33
C LEU A 75 -4.87 -15.16 -1.78
N LYS A 76 -4.57 -16.30 -2.37
CA LYS A 76 -3.42 -17.09 -1.94
C LYS A 76 -2.11 -16.38 -2.25
N LEU A 77 -2.00 -15.78 -3.41
CA LEU A 77 -0.83 -15.02 -3.81
C LEU A 77 -0.59 -13.86 -2.83
N ILE A 78 -1.66 -13.14 -2.48
CA ILE A 78 -1.59 -12.04 -1.51
C ILE A 78 -1.15 -12.57 -0.15
N SER A 79 -1.73 -13.66 0.32
CA SER A 79 -1.39 -14.26 1.61
C SER A 79 0.09 -14.65 1.68
N ASP A 80 0.61 -15.25 0.62
CA ASP A 80 2.01 -15.65 0.57
C ASP A 80 2.94 -14.44 0.62
N GLU A 81 2.60 -13.38 -0.12
CA GLU A 81 3.39 -12.15 -0.10
C GLU A 81 3.35 -11.47 1.27
N VAL A 82 2.18 -11.47 1.92
CA VAL A 82 2.03 -10.85 3.24
C VAL A 82 2.88 -11.56 4.29
N LYS A 83 2.99 -12.87 4.20
CA LYS A 83 3.86 -13.62 5.13
C LYS A 83 5.30 -13.17 5.03
N VAL A 84 5.79 -12.98 3.79
CA VAL A 84 7.15 -12.50 3.57
C VAL A 84 7.32 -11.07 4.11
N LEU A 85 6.33 -10.21 3.87
CA LEU A 85 6.38 -8.84 4.34
C LEU A 85 6.40 -8.74 5.86
N ASN A 86 5.57 -9.53 6.53
CA ASN A 86 5.54 -9.54 7.99
C ASN A 86 6.86 -9.98 8.59
N GLU A 87 7.53 -10.94 7.97
CA GLU A 87 8.85 -11.37 8.42
C GLU A 87 9.88 -10.26 8.27
N LYS A 88 9.86 -9.54 7.14
CA LYS A 88 10.79 -8.44 6.91
C LYS A 88 10.56 -7.28 7.87
N LEU A 89 9.30 -6.93 8.10
CA LEU A 89 8.97 -5.80 8.96
C LEU A 89 9.19 -6.07 10.44
N SER A 90 9.22 -7.34 10.84
CA SER A 90 9.57 -7.67 12.22
C SER A 90 11.06 -7.42 12.48
N GLU A 91 11.89 -7.44 11.44
CA GLU A 91 13.32 -7.17 11.55
C GLU A 91 13.64 -5.70 11.29
N GLU A 92 12.89 -5.06 10.39
CA GLU A 92 13.13 -3.67 10.01
C GLU A 92 11.84 -2.88 10.10
N LEU A 93 11.87 -1.73 10.77
CA LEU A 93 10.70 -0.87 10.91
C LEU A 93 10.43 -0.03 9.66
N ILE A 94 11.38 0.02 8.75
CA ILE A 94 11.28 0.79 7.52
C ILE A 94 11.33 -0.18 6.34
N PHE A 95 10.40 -0.01 5.42
CA PHE A 95 10.34 -0.83 4.22
C PHE A 95 10.50 0.07 3.01
N ASP A 96 11.56 -0.16 2.23
CA ASP A 96 11.87 0.63 1.04
C ASP A 96 11.32 -0.06 -0.20
N THR A 97 10.50 0.65 -0.97
CA THR A 97 9.99 0.15 -2.25
C THR A 97 10.25 1.17 -3.34
N GLU A 98 10.40 0.69 -4.56
CA GLU A 98 10.62 1.57 -5.71
C GLU A 98 9.38 2.43 -6.05
N TYR A 99 8.21 2.08 -5.50
CA TYR A 99 6.97 2.79 -5.81
C TYR A 99 6.58 3.81 -4.76
N PHE A 100 6.98 3.61 -3.51
CA PHE A 100 6.59 4.48 -2.40
C PHE A 100 7.76 5.18 -1.73
N GLY A 101 9.01 4.83 -2.11
CA GLY A 101 10.18 5.28 -1.39
C GLY A 101 10.31 4.53 -0.07
N ILE A 102 10.76 5.22 0.95
CA ILE A 102 10.88 4.62 2.28
C ILE A 102 9.50 4.56 2.91
N PHE A 103 9.09 3.36 3.29
CA PHE A 103 7.79 3.12 3.87
C PHE A 103 7.94 2.77 5.35
N GLU A 104 7.35 3.59 6.23
CA GLU A 104 7.37 3.38 7.67
C GLU A 104 6.02 2.90 8.15
N LEU A 105 6.02 2.00 9.15
CA LEU A 105 4.79 1.59 9.79
C LEU A 105 4.32 2.70 10.73
N LYS A 106 3.09 3.18 10.50
CA LYS A 106 2.46 4.16 11.37
C LYS A 106 1.09 3.65 11.77
N GLU A 107 0.76 3.80 13.04
CA GLU A 107 -0.52 3.36 13.57
C GLU A 107 -1.42 4.54 13.90
#